data_59f7c21af3d37cb81d739015debad56c
#
_entry.id   59f7c21af3d37cb81d739015debad56c
#
_cell.length_a   1.000
_cell.length_b   1.000
_cell.length_c   1.000
_cell.angle_alpha   90.00
_cell.angle_beta   90.00
_cell.angle_gamma   90.00
#
_symmetry.space_group_name_H-M   'P 1'
#
loop_
_entity.id
_entity.type
_entity.pdbx_description
1 polymer ?
#
loop_
_entity_poly.entity_id
_entity_poly.type
_entity_poly.pdbx_seq_one_letter_code
_entity_poly.pdbx_strand_id
1 'polypeptide(L)'
;VKSALLMNKVKGNIKVNIVDLPGFGPTKKDTCEDLAVLTGATVMNEELGDDLDAITVEMLGEAEYAITDDKNTVITTIEDLSKDVAERIDQVSKLVADEKNGFFKKKLEQRLSMLSGSVGIIKVGADSKVELKEKKDRVEDAIYATKAALKEGIVPGGGVALFNASKKIEPTNVGEEILLTSILAPIATILDNAGISTSVNLPEEEGKGI
;
A
#
# COMPACT_ATOMS: atom_id res chain seq x y z
N VAL A 1 -5.35 13.70 -28.40
CA VAL A 1 -4.77 14.36 -27.23
C VAL A 1 -3.37 13.81 -26.92
N LYS A 2 -3.21 12.50 -26.61
CA LYS A 2 -1.93 11.88 -26.20
C LYS A 2 -0.77 12.19 -27.18
N SER A 3 -1.00 12.06 -28.49
CA SER A 3 0.00 12.33 -29.53
C SER A 3 0.41 13.80 -29.59
N ALA A 4 -0.54 14.73 -29.45
CA ALA A 4 -0.27 16.16 -29.47
C ALA A 4 0.57 16.58 -28.24
N LEU A 5 0.26 16.07 -27.07
CA LEU A 5 1.01 16.32 -25.83
C LEU A 5 2.44 15.77 -25.93
N LEU A 6 2.62 14.55 -26.45
CA LEU A 6 3.94 13.94 -26.64
C LEU A 6 4.78 14.73 -27.65
N MET A 7 4.20 15.21 -28.76
CA MET A 7 4.91 16.04 -29.71
C MET A 7 5.39 17.37 -29.11
N ASN A 8 4.56 18.01 -28.29
CA ASN A 8 4.94 19.23 -27.59
C ASN A 8 5.99 18.99 -26.50
N LYS A 9 5.94 17.84 -25.80
CA LYS A 9 6.99 17.42 -24.88
C LYS A 9 8.33 17.26 -25.58
N VAL A 10 8.37 16.60 -26.74
CA VAL A 10 9.61 16.40 -27.52
C VAL A 10 10.17 17.72 -28.03
N LYS A 11 9.30 18.64 -28.42
CA LYS A 11 9.70 20.00 -28.84
C LYS A 11 10.15 20.91 -27.68
N GLY A 12 10.00 20.44 -26.43
CA GLY A 12 10.35 21.22 -25.23
C GLY A 12 9.37 22.34 -24.88
N ASN A 13 8.22 22.42 -25.55
CA ASN A 13 7.22 23.48 -25.33
C ASN A 13 6.52 23.31 -23.98
N ILE A 14 6.31 22.08 -23.55
CA ILE A 14 5.64 21.74 -22.29
C ILE A 14 6.37 20.61 -21.55
N LYS A 15 6.32 20.65 -20.24
CA LYS A 15 6.70 19.52 -19.38
C LYS A 15 5.44 18.74 -19.04
N VAL A 16 5.25 17.59 -19.64
CA VAL A 16 4.06 16.76 -19.44
C VAL A 16 4.42 15.33 -19.12
N ASN A 17 3.69 14.73 -18.19
CA ASN A 17 3.67 13.30 -17.95
C ASN A 17 2.25 12.78 -18.25
N ILE A 18 2.16 11.62 -18.89
CA ILE A 18 0.89 10.99 -19.25
C ILE A 18 0.83 9.67 -18.52
N VAL A 19 -0.16 9.56 -17.64
CA VAL A 19 -0.36 8.40 -16.78
C VAL A 19 -1.71 7.78 -17.11
N ASP A 20 -1.72 6.48 -17.35
CA ASP A 20 -2.96 5.74 -17.53
C ASP A 20 -3.53 5.40 -16.13
N LEU A 21 -4.78 5.79 -15.88
CA LEU A 21 -5.46 5.48 -14.62
C LEU A 21 -5.68 3.98 -14.47
N PRO A 22 -5.47 3.44 -13.27
CA PRO A 22 -5.73 2.03 -12.99
C PRO A 22 -7.23 1.72 -12.99
N GLY A 23 -7.56 0.46 -13.30
CA GLY A 23 -8.93 -0.04 -13.30
C GLY A 23 -9.59 -0.02 -14.68
N PHE A 24 -10.80 -0.58 -14.73
CA PHE A 24 -11.62 -0.69 -15.93
C PHE A 24 -13.07 -0.28 -15.63
N GLY A 25 -13.76 0.24 -16.63
CA GLY A 25 -15.18 0.59 -16.55
C GLY A 25 -15.49 1.58 -15.42
N PRO A 26 -16.52 1.32 -14.60
CA PRO A 26 -16.96 2.24 -13.53
C PRO A 26 -15.86 2.60 -12.54
N THR A 27 -15.01 1.63 -12.15
CA THR A 27 -13.92 1.88 -11.21
C THR A 27 -12.90 2.91 -11.72
N LYS A 28 -12.61 2.90 -13.04
CA LYS A 28 -11.73 3.87 -13.65
C LYS A 28 -12.35 5.27 -13.65
N LYS A 29 -13.66 5.34 -13.94
CA LYS A 29 -14.43 6.59 -13.91
C LYS A 29 -14.43 7.19 -12.51
N ASP A 30 -14.74 6.40 -11.50
CA ASP A 30 -14.73 6.80 -10.10
C ASP A 30 -13.36 7.34 -9.65
N THR A 31 -12.26 6.66 -10.04
CA THR A 31 -10.91 7.11 -9.73
C THR A 31 -10.58 8.44 -10.42
N CYS A 32 -11.05 8.63 -11.64
CA CYS A 32 -10.89 9.88 -12.38
C CYS A 32 -11.63 11.03 -11.69
N GLU A 33 -12.87 10.81 -11.26
CA GLU A 33 -13.66 11.79 -10.51
C GLU A 33 -13.03 12.13 -9.16
N ASP A 34 -12.54 11.15 -8.43
CA ASP A 34 -11.86 11.36 -7.16
C ASP A 34 -10.57 12.18 -7.31
N LEU A 35 -9.81 11.91 -8.38
CA LEU A 35 -8.62 12.70 -8.71
C LEU A 35 -8.98 14.14 -9.08
N ALA A 36 -10.06 14.34 -9.80
CA ALA A 36 -10.57 15.66 -10.15
C ALA A 36 -10.94 16.47 -8.89
N VAL A 37 -11.64 15.86 -7.94
CA VAL A 37 -11.96 16.48 -6.66
C VAL A 37 -10.70 16.83 -5.85
N LEU A 38 -9.70 15.91 -5.85
CA LEU A 38 -8.44 16.14 -5.15
C LEU A 38 -7.57 17.25 -5.74
N THR A 39 -7.75 17.58 -7.00
CA THR A 39 -6.93 18.58 -7.70
C THR A 39 -7.70 19.82 -8.16
N GLY A 40 -9.03 19.82 -7.99
CA GLY A 40 -9.90 20.86 -8.54
C GLY A 40 -10.06 20.84 -10.05
N ALA A 41 -9.68 19.72 -10.70
CA ALA A 41 -9.79 19.56 -12.15
C ALA A 41 -11.22 19.23 -12.59
N THR A 42 -11.53 19.48 -13.87
CA THR A 42 -12.76 19.01 -14.51
C THR A 42 -12.47 17.76 -15.33
N VAL A 43 -13.24 16.70 -15.13
CA VAL A 43 -13.15 15.47 -15.93
C VAL A 43 -13.77 15.71 -17.30
N MET A 44 -12.99 15.49 -18.35
CA MET A 44 -13.46 15.57 -19.74
C MET A 44 -13.75 14.16 -20.26
N ASN A 45 -14.94 13.96 -20.78
CA ASN A 45 -15.37 12.66 -21.30
C ASN A 45 -16.06 12.83 -22.68
N GLU A 46 -15.35 12.43 -23.73
CA GLU A 46 -15.88 12.46 -25.10
C GLU A 46 -17.19 11.64 -25.26
N GLU A 47 -17.35 10.56 -24.49
CA GLU A 47 -18.57 9.73 -24.54
C GLU A 47 -19.81 10.47 -24.00
N LEU A 48 -19.60 11.49 -23.17
CA LEU A 48 -20.67 12.37 -22.67
C LEU A 48 -20.88 13.61 -23.54
N GLY A 49 -20.10 13.76 -24.61
CA GLY A 49 -20.21 14.85 -25.55
C GLY A 49 -19.30 16.05 -25.27
N ASP A 50 -18.34 15.90 -24.36
CA ASP A 50 -17.37 16.96 -24.10
C ASP A 50 -16.39 17.12 -25.26
N ASP A 51 -16.17 18.37 -25.69
CA ASP A 51 -15.23 18.68 -26.76
C ASP A 51 -13.85 18.96 -26.19
N LEU A 52 -12.87 18.14 -26.58
CA LEU A 52 -11.49 18.29 -26.12
C LEU A 52 -10.81 19.57 -26.67
N ASP A 53 -11.34 20.17 -27.74
CA ASP A 53 -10.82 21.45 -28.28
C ASP A 53 -11.34 22.65 -27.47
N ALA A 54 -12.35 22.43 -26.60
CA ALA A 54 -12.91 23.45 -25.70
C ALA A 54 -12.27 23.52 -24.32
N ILE A 55 -11.15 22.82 -24.08
CA ILE A 55 -10.46 22.81 -22.78
C ILE A 55 -9.90 24.20 -22.50
N THR A 56 -10.29 24.76 -21.34
CA THR A 56 -9.76 26.04 -20.83
C THR A 56 -8.81 25.79 -19.65
N VAL A 57 -8.04 26.82 -19.29
CA VAL A 57 -7.10 26.74 -18.17
C VAL A 57 -7.81 26.51 -16.84
N GLU A 58 -9.03 27.02 -16.71
CA GLU A 58 -9.86 26.87 -15.49
C GLU A 58 -10.33 25.43 -15.24
N MET A 59 -10.31 24.59 -16.27
CA MET A 59 -10.64 23.17 -16.15
C MET A 59 -9.44 22.31 -15.69
N LEU A 60 -8.24 22.90 -15.70
CA LEU A 60 -7.04 22.23 -15.23
C LEU A 60 -7.00 22.29 -13.70
N GLY A 61 -6.72 21.15 -13.07
CA GLY A 61 -6.49 21.10 -11.65
C GLY A 61 -5.08 21.52 -11.26
N GLU A 62 -4.87 21.73 -9.98
CA GLU A 62 -3.60 22.10 -9.40
C GLU A 62 -3.12 21.07 -8.38
N ALA A 63 -1.81 20.88 -8.30
CA ALA A 63 -1.17 20.05 -7.29
C ALA A 63 0.14 20.71 -6.86
N GLU A 64 0.53 20.54 -5.60
CA GLU A 64 1.79 21.06 -5.09
C GLU A 64 2.97 20.42 -5.84
N TYR A 65 2.93 19.09 -5.97
CA TYR A 65 3.84 18.31 -6.82
C TYR A 65 3.25 16.96 -7.19
N ALA A 66 3.75 16.37 -8.25
CA ALA A 66 3.45 15.01 -8.68
C ALA A 66 4.75 14.25 -8.96
N ILE A 67 4.91 13.08 -8.36
CA ILE A 67 6.06 12.20 -8.56
C ILE A 67 5.56 10.88 -9.11
N THR A 68 6.11 10.48 -10.27
CA THR A 68 5.78 9.21 -10.93
C THR A 68 7.01 8.31 -10.96
N ASP A 69 6.87 7.10 -10.52
CA ASP A 69 7.82 6.00 -10.70
C ASP A 69 7.23 4.92 -11.65
N ASP A 70 7.90 3.79 -11.78
CA ASP A 70 7.49 2.71 -12.69
C ASP A 70 6.13 2.07 -12.32
N LYS A 71 5.67 2.23 -11.10
CA LYS A 71 4.48 1.54 -10.56
C LYS A 71 3.42 2.51 -10.05
N ASN A 72 3.83 3.69 -9.57
CA ASN A 72 2.96 4.59 -8.82
C ASN A 72 3.12 6.03 -9.29
N THR A 73 2.03 6.77 -9.19
CA THR A 73 2.04 8.24 -9.26
C THR A 73 1.50 8.78 -7.95
N VAL A 74 2.31 9.56 -7.26
CA VAL A 74 1.94 10.25 -6.02
C VAL A 74 1.69 11.70 -6.35
N ILE A 75 0.50 12.18 -6.03
CA ILE A 75 0.07 13.57 -6.21
C ILE A 75 -0.16 14.17 -4.82
N THR A 76 0.52 15.28 -4.53
CA THR A 76 0.30 16.05 -3.31
C THR A 76 -0.59 17.23 -3.63
N THR A 77 -1.72 17.29 -2.95
CA THR A 77 -2.78 18.29 -3.17
C THR A 77 -2.51 19.56 -2.38
N ILE A 78 -3.12 20.65 -2.80
CA ILE A 78 -3.09 21.96 -2.13
C ILE A 78 -4.13 21.94 -1.00
N GLU A 79 -3.85 22.62 0.13
CA GLU A 79 -4.72 22.60 1.32
C GLU A 79 -6.11 23.24 1.10
N ASP A 80 -6.29 24.12 0.12
CA ASP A 80 -7.53 24.87 -0.12
C ASP A 80 -8.74 24.02 -0.56
N LEU A 81 -8.52 22.79 -1.02
CA LEU A 81 -9.58 21.88 -1.47
C LEU A 81 -10.15 20.96 -0.38
N SER A 82 -9.81 21.21 0.87
CA SER A 82 -10.14 20.34 2.01
C SER A 82 -11.64 20.11 2.21
N LYS A 83 -12.50 21.06 1.83
CA LYS A 83 -13.95 20.95 2.01
C LYS A 83 -14.59 19.98 1.02
N ASP A 84 -14.28 20.12 -0.27
CA ASP A 84 -14.84 19.25 -1.32
C ASP A 84 -14.33 17.82 -1.16
N VAL A 85 -13.05 17.67 -0.76
CA VAL A 85 -12.45 16.38 -0.42
C VAL A 85 -13.15 15.74 0.79
N ALA A 86 -13.45 16.51 1.84
CA ALA A 86 -14.16 16.01 3.02
C ALA A 86 -15.58 15.53 2.68
N GLU A 87 -16.32 16.27 1.85
CA GLU A 87 -17.63 15.85 1.37
C GLU A 87 -17.54 14.55 0.53
N ARG A 88 -16.53 14.43 -0.31
CA ARG A 88 -16.29 13.20 -1.11
C ARG A 88 -15.94 12.01 -0.24
N ILE A 89 -15.11 12.20 0.80
CA ILE A 89 -14.78 11.17 1.79
C ILE A 89 -16.05 10.67 2.50
N ASP A 90 -16.94 11.57 2.92
CA ASP A 90 -18.21 11.20 3.57
C ASP A 90 -19.11 10.39 2.63
N GLN A 91 -19.22 10.79 1.36
CA GLN A 91 -19.97 10.04 0.34
C GLN A 91 -19.41 8.61 0.16
N VAL A 92 -18.08 8.47 -0.03
CA VAL A 92 -17.47 7.16 -0.24
C VAL A 92 -17.55 6.30 1.04
N SER A 93 -17.43 6.90 2.22
CA SER A 93 -17.58 6.21 3.51
C SER A 93 -18.98 5.61 3.68
N LYS A 94 -20.04 6.32 3.27
CA LYS A 94 -21.41 5.79 3.25
C LYS A 94 -21.54 4.60 2.29
N LEU A 95 -20.93 4.68 1.09
CA LEU A 95 -20.92 3.56 0.15
C LEU A 95 -20.22 2.33 0.71
N VAL A 96 -19.11 2.51 1.45
CA VAL A 96 -18.40 1.40 2.13
C VAL A 96 -19.29 0.75 3.20
N ALA A 97 -20.07 1.54 3.94
CA ALA A 97 -20.96 1.02 4.98
C ALA A 97 -22.13 0.22 4.41
N ASP A 98 -22.68 0.66 3.28
CA ASP A 98 -23.84 0.04 2.65
C ASP A 98 -23.48 -1.17 1.77
N GLU A 99 -22.22 -1.30 1.32
CA GLU A 99 -21.77 -2.38 0.43
C GLU A 99 -21.68 -3.72 1.18
N LYS A 100 -22.42 -4.71 0.68
CA LYS A 100 -22.46 -6.07 1.25
C LYS A 100 -21.50 -7.04 0.58
N ASN A 101 -21.08 -6.76 -0.67
CA ASN A 101 -20.16 -7.62 -1.39
C ASN A 101 -18.71 -7.32 -0.96
N GLY A 102 -18.04 -8.31 -0.37
CA GLY A 102 -16.68 -8.16 0.15
C GLY A 102 -15.65 -7.71 -0.89
N PHE A 103 -15.79 -8.07 -2.16
CA PHE A 103 -14.89 -7.63 -3.21
C PHE A 103 -15.06 -6.14 -3.53
N PHE A 104 -16.31 -5.69 -3.72
CA PHE A 104 -16.59 -4.27 -3.97
C PHE A 104 -16.33 -3.41 -2.75
N LYS A 105 -16.64 -3.90 -1.56
CA LYS A 105 -16.30 -3.23 -0.30
C LYS A 105 -14.80 -2.95 -0.18
N LYS A 106 -13.95 -3.94 -0.46
CA LYS A 106 -12.50 -3.77 -0.46
C LYS A 106 -12.02 -2.73 -1.49
N LYS A 107 -12.67 -2.64 -2.64
CA LYS A 107 -12.40 -1.60 -3.65
C LYS A 107 -12.77 -0.20 -3.16
N LEU A 108 -13.92 -0.06 -2.53
CA LEU A 108 -14.37 1.20 -1.93
C LEU A 108 -13.48 1.62 -0.75
N GLU A 109 -13.02 0.67 0.09
CA GLU A 109 -12.04 0.91 1.16
C GLU A 109 -10.70 1.40 0.61
N GLN A 110 -10.22 0.83 -0.50
CA GLN A 110 -9.02 1.30 -1.19
C GLN A 110 -9.20 2.74 -1.69
N ARG A 111 -10.34 3.04 -2.30
CA ARG A 111 -10.70 4.37 -2.78
C ARG A 111 -10.78 5.39 -1.62
N LEU A 112 -11.43 5.02 -0.52
CA LEU A 112 -11.50 5.83 0.69
C LEU A 112 -10.11 6.13 1.26
N SER A 113 -9.24 5.13 1.27
CA SER A 113 -7.84 5.29 1.70
C SER A 113 -7.04 6.24 0.80
N MET A 114 -7.31 6.27 -0.51
CA MET A 114 -6.66 7.21 -1.43
C MET A 114 -7.14 8.66 -1.20
N LEU A 115 -8.44 8.84 -0.92
CA LEU A 115 -9.03 10.16 -0.65
C LEU A 115 -8.63 10.74 0.72
N SER A 116 -8.58 9.89 1.75
CA SER A 116 -8.33 10.30 3.15
C SER A 116 -6.89 10.15 3.59
N GLY A 117 -6.05 9.49 2.79
CA GLY A 117 -4.71 9.08 3.18
C GLY A 117 -3.66 10.16 2.96
N SER A 118 -2.91 10.47 4.00
CA SER A 118 -1.61 11.11 3.84
C SER A 118 -0.61 10.10 3.32
N VAL A 119 0.16 10.46 2.30
CA VAL A 119 1.23 9.61 1.76
C VAL A 119 2.53 9.92 2.47
N GLY A 120 3.01 8.97 3.27
CA GLY A 120 4.36 9.03 3.84
C GLY A 120 5.41 8.64 2.78
N ILE A 121 6.39 9.48 2.56
CA ILE A 121 7.48 9.22 1.61
C ILE A 121 8.77 8.93 2.38
N ILE A 122 9.31 7.72 2.23
CA ILE A 122 10.61 7.34 2.78
C ILE A 122 11.63 7.41 1.64
N LYS A 123 12.54 8.39 1.70
CA LYS A 123 13.63 8.54 0.74
C LYS A 123 14.80 7.66 1.15
N VAL A 124 15.21 6.73 0.30
CA VAL A 124 16.32 5.81 0.52
C VAL A 124 17.46 6.19 -0.42
N GLY A 125 18.68 6.35 0.13
CA GLY A 125 19.89 6.63 -0.63
C GLY A 125 20.98 5.60 -0.34
N ALA A 126 21.90 5.39 -1.30
CA ALA A 126 23.09 4.55 -1.18
C ALA A 126 24.14 4.96 -2.21
N ASP A 127 25.38 4.55 -2.00
CA ASP A 127 26.53 4.89 -2.87
C ASP A 127 26.56 4.04 -4.15
N SER A 128 25.88 2.90 -4.18
CA SER A 128 25.78 2.03 -5.34
C SER A 128 24.34 1.59 -5.62
N LYS A 129 24.08 1.22 -6.89
CA LYS A 129 22.74 0.71 -7.30
C LYS A 129 22.37 -0.60 -6.61
N VAL A 130 23.34 -1.45 -6.33
CA VAL A 130 23.11 -2.75 -5.66
C VAL A 130 22.73 -2.51 -4.20
N GLU A 131 23.48 -1.67 -3.50
CA GLU A 131 23.17 -1.29 -2.14
C GLU A 131 21.84 -0.54 -2.01
N LEU A 132 21.55 0.35 -2.96
CA LEU A 132 20.26 1.05 -3.00
C LEU A 132 19.09 0.07 -3.11
N LYS A 133 19.21 -0.94 -3.97
CA LYS A 133 18.19 -1.97 -4.12
C LYS A 133 18.00 -2.76 -2.84
N GLU A 134 19.08 -3.20 -2.21
CA GLU A 134 19.04 -3.96 -0.95
C GLU A 134 18.39 -3.14 0.18
N LYS A 135 18.80 -1.87 0.33
CA LYS A 135 18.19 -0.97 1.32
C LYS A 135 16.70 -0.72 1.05
N LYS A 136 16.32 -0.58 -0.22
CA LYS A 136 14.93 -0.39 -0.62
C LYS A 136 14.08 -1.61 -0.27
N ASP A 137 14.57 -2.81 -0.60
CA ASP A 137 13.89 -4.07 -0.30
C ASP A 137 13.73 -4.25 1.24
N ARG A 138 14.75 -3.94 2.02
CA ARG A 138 14.71 -3.99 3.49
C ARG A 138 13.71 -2.99 4.10
N VAL A 139 13.62 -1.78 3.57
CA VAL A 139 12.61 -0.78 3.98
C VAL A 139 11.21 -1.25 3.63
N GLU A 140 11.02 -1.84 2.45
CA GLU A 140 9.73 -2.39 2.02
C GLU A 140 9.27 -3.52 2.94
N ASP A 141 10.16 -4.44 3.30
CA ASP A 141 9.89 -5.52 4.26
C ASP A 141 9.48 -4.97 5.64
N ALA A 142 10.19 -3.96 6.14
CA ALA A 142 9.85 -3.31 7.40
C ALA A 142 8.47 -2.64 7.38
N ILE A 143 8.10 -2.02 6.26
CA ILE A 143 6.77 -1.41 6.07
C ILE A 143 5.68 -2.48 6.08
N TYR A 144 5.86 -3.60 5.37
CA TYR A 144 4.89 -4.70 5.36
C TYR A 144 4.74 -5.34 6.73
N ALA A 145 5.84 -5.61 7.43
CA ALA A 145 5.83 -6.14 8.79
C ALA A 145 5.09 -5.20 9.75
N THR A 146 5.36 -3.89 9.68
CA THR A 146 4.69 -2.89 10.52
C THR A 146 3.19 -2.82 10.23
N LYS A 147 2.78 -2.83 8.96
CA LYS A 147 1.36 -2.85 8.56
C LYS A 147 0.64 -4.10 9.05
N ALA A 148 1.29 -5.26 8.97
CA ALA A 148 0.74 -6.51 9.48
C ALA A 148 0.59 -6.47 11.01
N ALA A 149 1.61 -5.96 11.72
CA ALA A 149 1.60 -5.81 13.17
C ALA A 149 0.48 -4.87 13.67
N LEU A 150 0.24 -3.77 12.97
CA LEU A 150 -0.86 -2.84 13.29
C LEU A 150 -2.23 -3.48 13.10
N LYS A 151 -2.37 -4.36 12.10
CA LYS A 151 -3.64 -4.99 11.77
C LYS A 151 -3.96 -6.22 12.62
N GLU A 152 -2.96 -7.05 12.88
CA GLU A 152 -3.15 -8.40 13.44
C GLU A 152 -2.43 -8.59 14.79
N GLY A 153 -1.66 -7.60 15.23
CA GLY A 153 -0.84 -7.68 16.44
C GLY A 153 0.52 -8.34 16.20
N ILE A 154 1.21 -8.65 17.28
CA ILE A 154 2.55 -9.24 17.27
C ILE A 154 2.61 -10.49 18.16
N VAL A 155 3.54 -11.37 17.84
CA VAL A 155 3.90 -12.54 18.63
C VAL A 155 5.42 -12.56 18.87
N PRO A 156 5.93 -13.29 19.89
CA PRO A 156 7.36 -13.46 20.08
C PRO A 156 8.04 -14.04 18.83
N GLY A 157 9.16 -13.42 18.41
CA GLY A 157 9.97 -13.86 17.27
C GLY A 157 10.89 -15.03 17.59
N GLY A 158 11.79 -15.35 16.64
CA GLY A 158 12.83 -16.37 16.84
C GLY A 158 12.31 -17.82 16.97
N GLY A 159 11.08 -18.10 16.54
CA GLY A 159 10.45 -19.42 16.72
C GLY A 159 9.84 -19.65 18.11
N VAL A 160 9.95 -18.66 19.04
CA VAL A 160 9.45 -18.77 20.43
C VAL A 160 7.93 -18.92 20.48
N ALA A 161 7.18 -18.24 19.60
CA ALA A 161 5.72 -18.37 19.55
C ALA A 161 5.29 -19.81 19.25
N LEU A 162 5.93 -20.48 18.28
CA LEU A 162 5.66 -21.87 17.93
C LEU A 162 6.07 -22.82 19.05
N PHE A 163 7.23 -22.60 19.67
CA PHE A 163 7.69 -23.34 20.83
C PHE A 163 6.71 -23.26 22.01
N ASN A 164 6.23 -22.07 22.33
CA ASN A 164 5.25 -21.89 23.40
C ASN A 164 3.88 -22.51 23.05
N ALA A 165 3.48 -22.48 21.80
CA ALA A 165 2.27 -23.15 21.34
C ALA A 165 2.39 -24.67 21.44
N SER A 166 3.54 -25.26 21.07
CA SER A 166 3.76 -26.71 21.16
C SER A 166 3.65 -27.23 22.59
N LYS A 167 4.08 -26.47 23.58
CA LYS A 167 4.00 -26.84 25.00
C LYS A 167 2.56 -26.91 25.56
N LYS A 168 1.61 -26.22 24.89
CA LYS A 168 0.20 -26.14 25.34
C LYS A 168 -0.70 -27.23 24.74
N ILE A 169 -0.17 -28.02 23.81
CA ILE A 169 -0.93 -29.01 23.07
C ILE A 169 -0.43 -30.40 23.39
N GLU A 170 -1.30 -31.25 23.90
CA GLU A 170 -1.03 -32.68 24.09
C GLU A 170 -1.45 -33.43 22.83
N PRO A 171 -0.52 -34.14 22.13
CA PRO A 171 -0.87 -34.85 20.92
C PRO A 171 -1.80 -36.04 21.20
N THR A 172 -2.86 -36.19 20.42
CA THR A 172 -3.83 -37.29 20.53
C THR A 172 -3.58 -38.42 19.53
N ASN A 173 -2.73 -38.13 18.52
CA ASN A 173 -2.37 -39.10 17.48
C ASN A 173 -0.95 -38.81 16.92
N VAL A 174 -0.41 -39.82 16.23
CA VAL A 174 0.95 -39.75 15.65
C VAL A 174 1.15 -38.56 14.69
N GLY A 175 0.11 -38.14 13.95
CA GLY A 175 0.19 -37.00 13.05
C GLY A 175 0.42 -35.69 13.80
N GLU A 176 -0.27 -35.51 14.92
CA GLU A 176 -0.08 -34.35 15.79
C GLU A 176 1.30 -34.35 16.46
N GLU A 177 1.81 -35.51 16.86
CA GLU A 177 3.15 -35.66 17.44
C GLU A 177 4.22 -35.25 16.45
N ILE A 178 4.10 -35.70 15.17
CA ILE A 178 5.01 -35.29 14.09
C ILE A 178 4.93 -33.79 13.85
N LEU A 179 3.73 -33.21 13.82
CA LEU A 179 3.55 -31.78 13.64
C LEU A 179 4.20 -30.99 14.78
N LEU A 180 3.92 -31.34 16.03
CA LEU A 180 4.48 -30.67 17.20
C LEU A 180 6.01 -30.75 17.24
N THR A 181 6.59 -31.86 16.80
CA THR A 181 8.03 -31.98 16.66
C THR A 181 8.58 -31.08 15.54
N SER A 182 7.87 -31.03 14.42
CA SER A 182 8.31 -30.24 13.24
C SER A 182 8.29 -28.73 13.49
N ILE A 183 7.33 -28.20 14.25
CA ILE A 183 7.25 -26.77 14.55
C ILE A 183 8.35 -26.26 15.49
N LEU A 184 9.13 -27.16 16.10
CA LEU A 184 10.32 -26.81 16.87
C LEU A 184 11.55 -26.56 16.01
N ALA A 185 11.54 -26.96 14.73
CA ALA A 185 12.69 -26.83 13.83
C ALA A 185 13.18 -25.37 13.66
N PRO A 186 12.31 -24.34 13.52
CA PRO A 186 12.78 -22.96 13.39
C PRO A 186 13.64 -22.49 14.56
N ILE A 187 13.19 -22.71 15.79
CA ILE A 187 13.95 -22.30 16.98
C ILE A 187 15.23 -23.11 17.14
N ALA A 188 15.17 -24.42 16.91
CA ALA A 188 16.35 -25.28 16.98
C ALA A 188 17.43 -24.83 15.98
N THR A 189 17.04 -24.57 14.74
CA THR A 189 17.99 -24.07 13.70
C THR A 189 18.61 -22.73 14.08
N ILE A 190 17.84 -21.80 14.64
CA ILE A 190 18.38 -20.50 15.09
C ILE A 190 19.40 -20.69 16.21
N LEU A 191 19.13 -21.55 17.18
CA LEU A 191 20.05 -21.83 18.28
C LEU A 191 21.31 -22.54 17.79
N ASP A 192 21.17 -23.54 16.93
CA ASP A 192 22.31 -24.25 16.33
C ASP A 192 23.20 -23.31 15.53
N ASN A 193 22.63 -22.41 14.72
CA ASN A 193 23.39 -21.40 13.97
C ASN A 193 24.11 -20.40 14.87
N ALA A 194 23.55 -20.13 16.07
CA ALA A 194 24.20 -19.28 17.07
C ALA A 194 25.23 -20.03 17.94
N GLY A 195 25.41 -21.34 17.75
CA GLY A 195 26.28 -22.18 18.57
C GLY A 195 25.75 -22.38 20.00
N ILE A 196 24.47 -22.17 20.21
CA ILE A 196 23.84 -22.30 21.53
C ILE A 196 23.21 -23.69 21.62
N SER A 197 23.58 -24.44 22.67
CA SER A 197 22.98 -25.74 22.93
C SER A 197 21.47 -25.62 23.18
N THR A 198 20.68 -26.50 22.57
CA THR A 198 19.22 -26.56 22.71
C THR A 198 18.74 -26.86 24.15
N SER A 199 19.65 -27.11 25.09
CA SER A 199 19.36 -27.30 26.53
C SER A 199 19.23 -25.99 27.33
N VAL A 200 19.39 -24.83 26.68
CA VAL A 200 19.20 -23.53 27.33
C VAL A 200 17.72 -23.30 27.60
N ASN A 201 17.40 -22.88 28.82
CA ASN A 201 16.05 -22.48 29.20
C ASN A 201 15.61 -21.28 28.34
N LEU A 202 14.72 -21.53 27.41
CA LEU A 202 14.13 -20.48 26.58
C LEU A 202 13.19 -19.63 27.44
N PRO A 203 13.10 -18.32 27.20
CA PRO A 203 12.23 -17.46 28.00
C PRO A 203 10.78 -17.91 27.87
N GLU A 204 10.17 -18.24 29.00
CA GLU A 204 8.74 -18.60 29.08
C GLU A 204 7.83 -17.38 29.17
N GLU A 205 8.41 -16.17 29.25
CA GLU A 205 7.66 -14.93 29.39
C GLU A 205 6.93 -14.55 28.10
N GLU A 206 5.63 -14.34 28.21
CA GLU A 206 4.82 -13.79 27.11
C GLU A 206 5.40 -12.43 26.68
N GLY A 207 5.65 -12.29 25.37
CA GLY A 207 6.13 -11.05 24.77
C GLY A 207 7.65 -10.90 24.57
N LYS A 208 8.45 -11.84 25.06
CA LYS A 208 9.91 -11.86 24.80
C LYS A 208 10.23 -12.91 23.73
N GLY A 209 10.87 -12.46 22.66
CA GLY A 209 11.53 -13.31 21.65
C GLY A 209 13.03 -13.49 21.96
N ILE A 210 13.69 -14.33 21.17
CA ILE A 210 15.16 -14.46 21.15
C ILE A 210 15.76 -13.28 20.39
#